data_93d4a4cb2e15c8ca965aeab987e1cd50
#
_entry.id   93d4a4cb2e15c8ca965aeab987e1cd50
#
_cell.length_a   1.000
_cell.length_b   1.000
_cell.length_c   1.000
_cell.angle_alpha   90.00
_cell.angle_beta   90.00
_cell.angle_gamma   90.00
#
_symmetry.space_group_name_H-M   'P 1'
#
loop_
_entity.id
_entity.type
_entity.pdbx_description
1 polymer ?
#
loop_
_entity_poly.entity_id
_entity_poly.type
_entity_poly.pdbx_seq_one_letter_code
_entity_poly.pdbx_strand_id
1 'polypeptide(L)'
;VLVSEEKNLEYYSRHVATAWENGIGICLENDFEYRPRQPMQRIYCASIYELVDLVDAFGDPEHVGVCYDFGHANLGGHDFHRQNLNIIGSRLHAIHVQDNHGVADEHLMPFHGNIDWAEAMAGLADIGYDGDLTYEIQEFGRYLPNDQKHLVVEYSMKIGKVLMDLYEKAKAAK
;
A
#
# COMPACT_ATOMS: atom_id res chain seq x y z
N VAL A 1 -21.66 -4.04 -4.75
CA VAL A 1 -20.21 -4.13 -4.91
C VAL A 1 -19.82 -3.33 -6.14
N LEU A 2 -18.92 -2.38 -5.99
CA LEU A 2 -18.37 -1.59 -7.10
C LEU A 2 -17.35 -2.48 -7.84
N VAL A 3 -17.70 -2.89 -9.05
CA VAL A 3 -16.91 -3.89 -9.81
C VAL A 3 -16.45 -3.38 -11.18
N SER A 4 -16.57 -2.08 -11.42
CA SER A 4 -16.15 -1.45 -12.68
C SER A 4 -15.60 -0.06 -12.43
N GLU A 5 -14.74 0.39 -13.34
CA GLU A 5 -14.19 1.75 -13.35
C GLU A 5 -15.31 2.81 -13.28
N GLU A 6 -16.31 2.71 -14.15
CA GLU A 6 -17.43 3.67 -14.22
C GLU A 6 -18.14 3.84 -12.87
N LYS A 7 -18.45 2.73 -12.17
CA LYS A 7 -19.10 2.78 -10.86
C LYS A 7 -18.22 3.35 -9.77
N ASN A 8 -16.92 3.06 -9.82
CA ASN A 8 -15.97 3.63 -8.88
C ASN A 8 -15.78 5.13 -9.14
N LEU A 9 -15.68 5.56 -10.39
CA LEU A 9 -15.65 6.97 -10.75
C LEU A 9 -16.90 7.71 -10.26
N GLU A 10 -18.10 7.17 -10.52
CA GLU A 10 -19.35 7.75 -10.01
C GLU A 10 -19.36 7.87 -8.49
N TYR A 11 -18.95 6.80 -7.79
CA TYR A 11 -18.94 6.75 -6.34
C TYR A 11 -17.94 7.75 -5.73
N TYR A 12 -16.71 7.79 -6.23
CA TYR A 12 -15.65 8.60 -5.63
C TYR A 12 -15.65 10.07 -6.09
N SER A 13 -16.24 10.41 -7.24
CA SER A 13 -16.20 11.77 -7.79
C SER A 13 -16.67 12.85 -6.80
N ARG A 14 -17.72 12.58 -6.01
CA ARG A 14 -18.19 13.53 -4.98
C ARG A 14 -17.19 13.70 -3.84
N HIS A 15 -16.45 12.64 -3.49
CA HIS A 15 -15.45 12.68 -2.43
C HIS A 15 -14.20 13.42 -2.90
N VAL A 16 -13.79 13.19 -4.14
CA VAL A 16 -12.70 13.92 -4.80
C VAL A 16 -13.02 15.42 -4.86
N ALA A 17 -14.24 15.80 -5.29
CA ALA A 17 -14.66 17.19 -5.32
C ALA A 17 -14.61 17.85 -3.93
N THR A 18 -15.11 17.15 -2.90
CA THR A 18 -15.09 17.66 -1.52
C THR A 18 -13.66 17.78 -0.99
N ALA A 19 -12.79 16.82 -1.28
CA ALA A 19 -11.38 16.86 -0.90
C ALA A 19 -10.67 18.06 -1.55
N TRP A 20 -10.87 18.24 -2.83
CA TRP A 20 -10.31 19.35 -3.59
C TRP A 20 -10.74 20.72 -3.03
N GLU A 21 -12.04 20.91 -2.71
CA GLU A 21 -12.57 22.14 -2.10
C GLU A 21 -11.92 22.45 -0.75
N ASN A 22 -11.40 21.43 -0.03
CA ASN A 22 -10.75 21.56 1.26
C ASN A 22 -9.22 21.50 1.19
N GLY A 23 -8.63 21.44 0.00
CA GLY A 23 -7.17 21.41 -0.21
C GLY A 23 -6.51 20.13 0.31
N ILE A 24 -7.22 18.99 0.23
CA ILE A 24 -6.71 17.66 0.60
C ILE A 24 -6.81 16.70 -0.59
N GLY A 25 -5.88 15.72 -0.65
CA GLY A 25 -5.92 14.67 -1.65
C GLY A 25 -6.65 13.41 -1.17
N ILE A 26 -6.97 12.54 -2.11
CA ILE A 26 -7.48 11.19 -1.88
C ILE A 26 -6.53 10.18 -2.51
N CYS A 27 -6.18 9.13 -1.76
CA CYS A 27 -5.46 8.00 -2.31
C CYS A 27 -6.40 6.80 -2.41
N LEU A 28 -6.41 6.15 -3.56
CA LEU A 28 -7.09 4.89 -3.78
C LEU A 28 -6.11 3.76 -3.51
N GLU A 29 -6.55 2.78 -2.75
CA GLU A 29 -5.70 1.70 -2.28
C GLU A 29 -5.90 0.43 -3.11
N ASN A 30 -4.80 -0.33 -3.34
CA ASN A 30 -4.90 -1.67 -3.88
C ASN A 30 -5.54 -2.60 -2.85
N ASP A 31 -6.54 -3.33 -3.30
CA ASP A 31 -7.21 -4.38 -2.52
C ASP A 31 -6.62 -5.76 -2.88
N PHE A 32 -7.13 -6.82 -2.31
CA PHE A 32 -6.66 -8.18 -2.56
C PHE A 32 -7.80 -9.16 -2.86
N GLU A 33 -7.49 -10.17 -3.68
CA GLU A 33 -8.40 -11.27 -3.98
C GLU A 33 -8.14 -12.45 -3.02
N TYR A 34 -8.72 -12.39 -1.81
CA TYR A 34 -8.65 -13.52 -0.91
C TYR A 34 -10.02 -14.02 -0.52
N ARG A 35 -10.39 -15.21 -1.03
CA ARG A 35 -11.63 -15.90 -0.61
C ARG A 35 -11.45 -17.42 -0.62
N PRO A 36 -10.90 -18.04 0.45
CA PRO A 36 -10.58 -19.47 0.48
C PRO A 36 -11.79 -20.40 0.41
N ARG A 37 -13.02 -19.89 0.46
CA ARG A 37 -14.25 -20.69 0.50
C ARG A 37 -15.41 -20.17 -0.35
N GLN A 38 -15.17 -19.18 -1.21
CA GLN A 38 -16.21 -18.62 -2.10
C GLN A 38 -15.75 -18.68 -3.56
N PRO A 39 -16.68 -18.77 -4.54
CA PRO A 39 -16.32 -18.60 -5.93
C PRO A 39 -15.58 -17.27 -6.08
N MET A 40 -14.47 -17.26 -6.83
CA MET A 40 -13.65 -16.09 -7.08
C MET A 40 -14.55 -14.93 -7.56
N GLN A 41 -14.80 -13.98 -6.70
CA GLN A 41 -15.34 -12.70 -7.07
C GLN A 41 -14.16 -11.74 -7.08
N ARG A 42 -13.74 -11.36 -8.28
CA ARG A 42 -12.67 -10.39 -8.46
C ARG A 42 -13.05 -9.09 -7.75
N ILE A 43 -12.18 -8.64 -6.88
CA ILE A 43 -12.26 -7.33 -6.25
C ILE A 43 -11.62 -6.33 -7.23
N TYR A 44 -12.31 -5.23 -7.50
CA TYR A 44 -11.79 -4.18 -8.35
C TYR A 44 -10.61 -3.48 -7.65
N CYS A 45 -9.56 -3.13 -8.39
CA CYS A 45 -8.29 -2.62 -7.88
C CYS A 45 -7.42 -3.63 -7.10
N ALA A 46 -7.73 -4.94 -7.13
CA ALA A 46 -6.74 -5.96 -6.76
C ALA A 46 -5.60 -6.02 -7.80
N SER A 47 -5.88 -5.61 -9.04
CA SER A 47 -4.87 -5.43 -10.09
C SER A 47 -4.33 -4.00 -10.06
N ILE A 48 -3.01 -3.87 -10.02
CA ILE A 48 -2.35 -2.55 -10.08
C ILE A 48 -2.69 -1.79 -11.36
N TYR A 49 -2.90 -2.48 -12.48
CA TYR A 49 -3.34 -1.85 -13.73
C TYR A 49 -4.72 -1.20 -13.61
N GLU A 50 -5.69 -1.89 -12.98
CA GLU A 50 -7.02 -1.32 -12.74
C GLU A 50 -6.98 -0.12 -11.80
N LEU A 51 -6.12 -0.18 -10.78
CA LEU A 51 -5.94 0.92 -9.84
C LEU A 51 -5.34 2.15 -10.53
N VAL A 52 -4.33 1.96 -11.36
CA VAL A 52 -3.69 3.03 -12.14
C VAL A 52 -4.68 3.63 -13.13
N ASP A 53 -5.41 2.79 -13.88
CA ASP A 53 -6.43 3.26 -14.83
C ASP A 53 -7.51 4.08 -14.13
N LEU A 54 -7.98 3.63 -12.96
CA LEU A 54 -8.98 4.35 -12.17
C LEU A 54 -8.46 5.71 -11.67
N VAL A 55 -7.24 5.77 -11.15
CA VAL A 55 -6.63 7.03 -10.69
C VAL A 55 -6.46 8.00 -11.86
N ASP A 56 -5.98 7.54 -13.00
CA ASP A 56 -5.81 8.36 -14.20
C ASP A 56 -7.13 8.88 -14.74
N ALA A 57 -8.22 8.12 -14.62
CA ALA A 57 -9.54 8.52 -15.11
C ALA A 57 -10.14 9.72 -14.36
N PHE A 58 -9.66 10.04 -13.14
CA PHE A 58 -10.05 11.28 -12.45
C PHE A 58 -9.43 12.54 -13.09
N GLY A 59 -8.31 12.41 -13.80
CA GLY A 59 -7.64 13.53 -14.47
C GLY A 59 -7.06 14.59 -13.54
N ASP A 60 -6.85 14.26 -12.25
CA ASP A 60 -6.36 15.16 -11.22
C ASP A 60 -5.18 14.53 -10.45
N PRO A 61 -3.99 14.49 -11.07
CA PRO A 61 -2.82 13.83 -10.48
C PRO A 61 -2.25 14.56 -9.24
N GLU A 62 -2.71 15.77 -8.94
CA GLU A 62 -2.31 16.51 -7.74
C GLU A 62 -3.09 16.05 -6.50
N HIS A 63 -4.39 15.76 -6.68
CA HIS A 63 -5.29 15.45 -5.57
C HIS A 63 -5.74 14.00 -5.52
N VAL A 64 -5.55 13.22 -6.60
CA VAL A 64 -5.92 11.79 -6.64
C VAL A 64 -4.70 10.96 -6.95
N GLY A 65 -4.34 10.08 -6.02
CA GLY A 65 -3.18 9.22 -6.14
C GLY A 65 -3.46 7.79 -5.69
N VAL A 66 -2.40 7.01 -5.69
CA VAL A 66 -2.38 5.62 -5.22
C VAL A 66 -1.87 5.58 -3.78
N CYS A 67 -2.55 4.84 -2.93
CA CYS A 67 -1.98 4.26 -1.72
C CYS A 67 -1.59 2.81 -2.04
N TYR A 68 -0.31 2.46 -1.92
CA TYR A 68 0.14 1.10 -2.16
C TYR A 68 0.32 0.35 -0.85
N ASP A 69 -0.55 -0.63 -0.60
CA ASP A 69 -0.41 -1.56 0.50
C ASP A 69 0.43 -2.77 0.09
N PHE A 70 1.56 -2.96 0.77
CA PHE A 70 2.49 -4.06 0.51
C PHE A 70 1.90 -5.41 0.88
N GLY A 71 1.15 -5.49 1.97
CA GLY A 71 0.53 -6.73 2.42
C GLY A 71 -0.59 -7.19 1.50
N HIS A 72 -1.46 -6.27 1.05
CA HIS A 72 -2.50 -6.58 0.08
C HIS A 72 -1.90 -7.09 -1.24
N ALA A 73 -0.84 -6.45 -1.73
CA ALA A 73 -0.14 -6.91 -2.93
C ALA A 73 0.47 -8.31 -2.76
N ASN A 74 1.00 -8.63 -1.56
CA ASN A 74 1.57 -9.94 -1.27
C ASN A 74 0.52 -11.07 -1.25
N LEU A 75 -0.74 -10.77 -0.86
CA LEU A 75 -1.83 -11.76 -0.84
C LEU A 75 -2.26 -12.23 -2.23
N GLY A 76 -2.09 -11.41 -3.25
CA GLY A 76 -2.35 -11.77 -4.64
C GLY A 76 -1.34 -12.78 -5.23
N GLY A 77 -0.38 -13.27 -4.45
CA GLY A 77 0.72 -14.11 -4.91
C GLY A 77 1.71 -13.32 -5.79
N HIS A 78 1.74 -12.03 -5.63
CA HIS A 78 2.50 -11.09 -6.43
C HIS A 78 3.57 -10.40 -5.56
N ASP A 79 4.61 -11.12 -5.24
CA ASP A 79 5.85 -10.58 -4.66
C ASP A 79 6.65 -9.68 -5.64
N PHE A 80 5.96 -9.11 -6.63
CA PHE A 80 6.52 -8.20 -7.62
C PHE A 80 6.43 -6.74 -7.18
N HIS A 81 6.70 -6.44 -5.91
CA HIS A 81 6.56 -5.10 -5.35
C HIS A 81 7.30 -4.03 -6.17
N ARG A 82 8.55 -4.30 -6.54
CA ARG A 82 9.35 -3.37 -7.36
C ARG A 82 8.72 -3.10 -8.73
N GLN A 83 8.19 -4.15 -9.38
CA GLN A 83 7.50 -3.99 -10.66
C GLN A 83 6.21 -3.20 -10.51
N ASN A 84 5.39 -3.51 -9.50
CA ASN A 84 4.14 -2.79 -9.21
C ASN A 84 4.40 -1.31 -8.96
N LEU A 85 5.39 -0.98 -8.14
CA LEU A 85 5.77 0.40 -7.85
C LEU A 85 6.23 1.15 -9.11
N ASN A 86 6.99 0.49 -9.98
CA ASN A 86 7.40 1.09 -11.27
C ASN A 86 6.20 1.33 -12.21
N ILE A 87 5.16 0.48 -12.17
CA ILE A 87 3.90 0.70 -12.93
C ILE A 87 3.14 1.90 -12.36
N ILE A 88 3.04 2.00 -11.03
CA ILE A 88 2.39 3.11 -10.35
C ILE A 88 3.13 4.43 -10.64
N GLY A 89 4.44 4.43 -10.49
CA GLY A 89 5.28 5.60 -10.77
C GLY A 89 4.91 6.83 -9.93
N SER A 90 4.80 7.98 -10.59
CA SER A 90 4.48 9.26 -9.92
C SER A 90 3.07 9.36 -9.36
N ARG A 91 2.21 8.37 -9.57
CA ARG A 91 0.87 8.31 -8.98
C ARG A 91 0.89 7.87 -7.52
N LEU A 92 2.05 7.39 -7.02
CA LEU A 92 2.18 6.95 -5.64
C LEU A 92 2.21 8.15 -4.70
N HIS A 93 1.16 8.34 -3.92
CA HIS A 93 1.06 9.41 -2.93
C HIS A 93 1.20 8.90 -1.49
N ALA A 94 0.83 7.66 -1.23
CA ALA A 94 0.90 7.05 0.09
C ALA A 94 1.26 5.57 0.01
N ILE A 95 1.73 5.02 1.13
CA ILE A 95 1.99 3.59 1.28
C ILE A 95 1.45 3.10 2.61
N HIS A 96 0.97 1.85 2.64
CA HIS A 96 0.75 1.09 3.86
C HIS A 96 1.81 -0.01 3.99
N VAL A 97 2.54 0.06 5.09
CA VAL A 97 3.65 -0.85 5.39
C VAL A 97 3.18 -1.87 6.40
N GLN A 98 2.89 -3.06 5.93
CA GLN A 98 2.56 -4.24 6.70
C GLN A 98 3.13 -5.48 6.01
N ASP A 99 3.27 -6.56 6.75
CA ASP A 99 3.77 -7.84 6.25
C ASP A 99 2.76 -8.96 6.51
N ASN A 100 2.83 -10.01 5.75
CA ASN A 100 2.06 -11.23 5.93
C ASN A 100 2.76 -12.42 5.25
N HIS A 101 2.21 -13.61 5.37
CA HIS A 101 2.75 -14.82 4.76
C HIS A 101 2.13 -15.17 3.38
N GLY A 102 1.43 -14.22 2.74
CA GLY A 102 0.76 -14.42 1.45
C GLY A 102 -0.51 -15.28 1.53
N VAL A 103 -1.06 -15.50 2.72
CA VAL A 103 -2.22 -16.40 2.95
C VAL A 103 -3.40 -15.67 3.60
N ALA A 104 -3.13 -14.71 4.46
CA ALA A 104 -4.12 -13.92 5.17
C ALA A 104 -3.59 -12.50 5.36
N ASP A 105 -4.51 -11.56 5.49
CA ASP A 105 -4.19 -10.17 5.81
C ASP A 105 -3.86 -10.05 7.31
N GLU A 106 -2.56 -10.26 7.63
CA GLU A 106 -2.10 -10.47 9.00
C GLU A 106 -1.66 -9.17 9.68
N HIS A 107 -1.41 -8.10 8.93
CA HIS A 107 -0.92 -6.82 9.44
C HIS A 107 0.29 -6.96 10.40
N LEU A 108 1.28 -7.75 9.99
CA LEU A 108 2.50 -7.98 10.75
C LEU A 108 3.50 -6.84 10.55
N MET A 109 4.44 -6.74 11.48
CA MET A 109 5.62 -5.89 11.31
C MET A 109 6.47 -6.39 10.14
N PRO A 110 7.08 -5.52 9.33
CA PRO A 110 8.05 -5.92 8.32
C PRO A 110 9.09 -6.90 8.85
N PHE A 111 9.46 -7.88 8.02
CA PHE A 111 10.34 -9.02 8.34
C PHE A 111 9.71 -10.09 9.25
N HIS A 112 8.42 -10.01 9.55
CA HIS A 112 7.67 -11.04 10.26
C HIS A 112 6.80 -11.90 9.36
N GLY A 113 6.65 -11.54 8.09
CA GLY A 113 6.03 -12.30 7.02
C GLY A 113 7.06 -12.78 6.00
N ASN A 114 6.69 -12.76 4.73
CA ASN A 114 7.53 -13.24 3.64
C ASN A 114 7.77 -12.20 2.51
N ILE A 115 7.43 -10.94 2.73
CA ILE A 115 7.71 -9.87 1.76
C ILE A 115 9.23 -9.66 1.64
N ASP A 116 9.74 -9.61 0.40
CA ASP A 116 11.12 -9.16 0.14
C ASP A 116 11.22 -7.64 0.28
N TRP A 117 11.54 -7.19 1.48
CA TRP A 117 11.66 -5.76 1.79
C TRP A 117 12.84 -5.08 1.09
N ALA A 118 13.85 -5.82 0.64
CA ALA A 118 14.93 -5.25 -0.15
C ALA A 118 14.42 -4.86 -1.55
N GLU A 119 13.66 -5.72 -2.21
CA GLU A 119 13.02 -5.42 -3.49
C GLU A 119 11.91 -4.37 -3.35
N ALA A 120 11.13 -4.41 -2.27
CA ALA A 120 10.10 -3.42 -1.99
C ALA A 120 10.70 -2.00 -1.86
N MET A 121 11.73 -1.85 -1.04
CA MET A 121 12.42 -0.56 -0.85
C MET A 121 13.18 -0.12 -2.11
N ALA A 122 13.71 -1.05 -2.89
CA ALA A 122 14.30 -0.72 -4.18
C ALA A 122 13.28 -0.18 -5.19
N GLY A 123 12.05 -0.69 -5.18
CA GLY A 123 10.95 -0.17 -5.98
C GLY A 123 10.59 1.27 -5.62
N LEU A 124 10.48 1.59 -4.33
CA LEU A 124 10.25 2.96 -3.85
C LEU A 124 11.41 3.90 -4.27
N ALA A 125 12.65 3.43 -4.14
CA ALA A 125 13.81 4.19 -4.58
C ALA A 125 13.81 4.40 -6.11
N ASP A 126 13.34 3.40 -6.90
CA ASP A 126 13.27 3.50 -8.36
C ASP A 126 12.39 4.64 -8.82
N ILE A 127 11.27 4.85 -8.20
CA ILE A 127 10.32 5.93 -8.53
C ILE A 127 10.60 7.24 -7.79
N GLY A 128 11.56 7.23 -6.85
CA GLY A 128 11.91 8.42 -6.07
C GLY A 128 10.86 8.84 -5.06
N TYR A 129 10.14 7.85 -4.47
CA TYR A 129 9.14 8.15 -3.45
C TYR A 129 9.77 8.83 -2.23
N ASP A 130 9.22 9.97 -1.83
CA ASP A 130 9.69 10.80 -0.71
C ASP A 130 8.60 11.06 0.35
N GLY A 131 7.47 10.36 0.25
CA GLY A 131 6.39 10.45 1.22
C GLY A 131 6.66 9.67 2.52
N ASP A 132 5.67 9.68 3.40
CA ASP A 132 5.76 9.02 4.71
C ASP A 132 5.75 7.49 4.58
N LEU A 133 6.49 6.82 5.48
CA LEU A 133 6.44 5.39 5.69
C LEU A 133 5.37 5.08 6.73
N THR A 134 4.14 4.83 6.28
CA THR A 134 2.97 4.65 7.13
C THR A 134 2.76 3.18 7.47
N TYR A 135 2.89 2.83 8.75
CA TYR A 135 2.62 1.47 9.20
C TYR A 135 1.13 1.17 9.31
N GLU A 136 0.73 0.00 8.83
CA GLU A 136 -0.59 -0.58 9.07
C GLU A 136 -0.47 -1.94 9.77
N ILE A 137 -0.05 -1.91 11.05
CA ILE A 137 0.32 -3.07 11.85
C ILE A 137 -0.57 -3.26 13.09
N GLN A 138 -1.86 -2.95 12.99
CA GLN A 138 -2.79 -2.95 14.12
C GLN A 138 -2.95 -4.31 14.79
N GLU A 139 -2.71 -5.41 14.09
CA GLU A 139 -2.75 -6.74 14.68
C GLU A 139 -1.43 -7.10 15.39
N PHE A 140 -0.32 -6.47 15.01
CA PHE A 140 0.96 -6.66 15.68
C PHE A 140 0.92 -6.04 17.07
N GLY A 141 1.13 -6.85 18.09
CA GLY A 141 1.02 -6.39 19.48
C GLY A 141 -0.42 -6.24 20.01
N ARG A 142 -1.44 -6.71 19.29
CA ARG A 142 -2.85 -6.67 19.71
C ARG A 142 -3.06 -7.21 21.11
N TYR A 143 -2.39 -8.28 21.45
CA TYR A 143 -2.54 -8.99 22.72
C TYR A 143 -1.56 -8.51 23.83
N LEU A 144 -0.74 -7.50 23.54
CA LEU A 144 0.07 -6.89 24.61
C LEU A 144 -0.82 -6.13 25.62
N PRO A 145 -0.46 -6.17 26.91
CA PRO A 145 -1.08 -5.29 27.91
C PRO A 145 -1.00 -3.83 27.47
N ASN A 146 -2.01 -3.04 27.82
CA ASN A 146 -2.11 -1.64 27.37
C ASN A 146 -0.91 -0.78 27.79
N ASP A 147 -0.35 -1.03 28.99
CA ASP A 147 0.85 -0.36 29.50
C ASP A 147 2.15 -0.77 28.78
N GLN A 148 2.13 -1.85 27.99
CA GLN A 148 3.26 -2.34 27.21
C GLN A 148 3.16 -2.01 25.70
N LYS A 149 2.09 -1.40 25.22
CA LYS A 149 1.91 -1.10 23.79
C LYS A 149 2.94 -0.13 23.21
N HIS A 150 3.58 0.67 24.07
CA HIS A 150 4.71 1.53 23.67
C HIS A 150 5.87 0.73 23.06
N LEU A 151 6.05 -0.55 23.43
CA LEU A 151 7.08 -1.43 22.86
C LEU A 151 6.89 -1.67 21.36
N VAL A 152 5.63 -1.70 20.89
CA VAL A 152 5.34 -1.79 19.44
C VAL A 152 5.86 -0.56 18.72
N VAL A 153 5.61 0.63 19.28
CA VAL A 153 6.06 1.90 18.70
C VAL A 153 7.59 1.95 18.67
N GLU A 154 8.25 1.60 19.77
CA GLU A 154 9.71 1.57 19.81
C GLU A 154 10.30 0.58 18.79
N TYR A 155 9.68 -0.57 18.65
CA TYR A 155 10.12 -1.58 17.69
C TYR A 155 9.88 -1.12 16.25
N SER A 156 8.70 -0.56 15.94
CA SER A 156 8.39 -0.04 14.61
C SER A 156 9.38 1.05 14.18
N MET A 157 9.79 1.94 15.09
CA MET A 157 10.80 2.95 14.83
C MET A 157 12.17 2.35 14.45
N LYS A 158 12.55 1.24 15.09
CA LYS A 158 13.80 0.54 14.75
C LYS A 158 13.71 -0.16 13.40
N ILE A 159 12.59 -0.81 13.13
CA ILE A 159 12.34 -1.46 11.83
C ILE A 159 12.27 -0.41 10.71
N GLY A 160 11.63 0.73 10.94
CA GLY A 160 11.59 1.83 9.98
C GLY A 160 13.00 2.29 9.57
N LYS A 161 13.94 2.36 10.51
CA LYS A 161 15.33 2.66 10.17
C LYS A 161 15.96 1.62 9.26
N VAL A 162 15.70 0.33 9.50
CA VAL A 162 16.20 -0.75 8.63
C VAL A 162 15.62 -0.60 7.21
N LEU A 163 14.32 -0.31 7.08
CA LEU A 163 13.68 -0.07 5.78
C LEU A 163 14.29 1.14 5.07
N MET A 164 14.50 2.24 5.79
CA MET A 164 15.14 3.44 5.23
C MET A 164 16.59 3.17 4.80
N ASP A 165 17.34 2.38 5.55
CA ASP A 165 18.70 1.96 5.16
C ASP A 165 18.69 1.13 3.85
N LEU A 166 17.70 0.27 3.66
CA LEU A 166 17.50 -0.47 2.41
C LEU A 166 17.16 0.48 1.24
N TYR A 167 16.26 1.43 1.46
CA TYR A 167 15.90 2.46 0.48
C TYR A 167 17.13 3.27 0.05
N GLU A 168 17.88 3.83 1.01
CA GLU A 168 19.06 4.64 0.71
C GLU A 168 20.17 3.82 0.02
N LYS A 169 20.34 2.57 0.38
CA LYS A 169 21.26 1.65 -0.29
C LYS A 169 20.86 1.42 -1.74
N ALA A 170 19.57 1.20 -2.01
CA ALA A 170 19.08 1.02 -3.37
C ALA A 170 19.23 2.31 -4.20
N LYS A 171 18.95 3.47 -3.60
CA LYS A 171 19.12 4.79 -4.23
C LYS A 171 20.58 5.09 -4.59
N ALA A 172 21.53 4.70 -3.73
CA ALA A 172 22.96 4.89 -3.97
C ALA A 172 23.54 3.93 -5.03
N ALA A 173 22.83 2.86 -5.38
CA ALA A 173 23.28 1.88 -6.38
C ALA A 173 22.89 2.26 -7.82
N LYS A 174 22.19 3.38 -8.01
CA LYS A 174 21.81 3.94 -9.32
C LYS A 174 22.90 4.89 -9.84
#